data_e12c58763b5ca0c9e9b3f3148939ca26
#
_entry.id   e12c58763b5ca0c9e9b3f3148939ca26
#
_cell.length_a   1.000
_cell.length_b   1.000
_cell.length_c   1.000
_cell.angle_alpha   90.00
_cell.angle_beta   90.00
_cell.angle_gamma   90.00
#
_symmetry.space_group_name_H-M   'P 1'
#
loop_
_entity.id
_entity.type
_entity.pdbx_description
1 polymer ?
#
loop_
_entity_poly.entity_id
_entity_poly.type
_entity_poly.pdbx_seq_one_letter_code
_entity_poly.pdbx_strand_id
1 'polypeptide(L)'
;MDEIVSEGEVSAACSKVAGEAVLAQGSPALEVAGLQAWYGDRHVLKDVSLTTCTGRILAIIGPSGCGKSTLLACLNRSIELAEGARWSGQVRLAGVPTQGWTADKVRERVGLVMQNPTPFPFSVERNIIYALRNRGVRKRAQLSAAVEQQLRAVGLYDELAGDVRRSALELSGGQQQRLCIARALAVEPSVLLLDEPCSALDIASTSAVEDVLRRAAKTCAIVIVTHNLAQARRLADDVVCMSGGEVAWEGAVDELFERQYDTVLRPLYGSDLL
;
A
#
# COMPACT_ATOMS: atom_id res chain seq x y z
N MET A 1 35.09 9.56 -17.35
CA MET A 1 34.66 8.21 -17.80
C MET A 1 33.72 7.70 -16.73
N ASP A 2 32.45 8.02 -16.84
CA ASP A 2 31.44 7.60 -15.87
C ASP A 2 31.00 6.18 -16.22
N GLU A 3 31.27 5.25 -15.33
CA GLU A 3 30.75 3.89 -15.44
C GLU A 3 29.21 3.94 -15.33
N ILE A 4 28.54 3.60 -16.42
CA ILE A 4 27.09 3.38 -16.44
C ILE A 4 26.83 2.10 -15.64
N VAL A 5 26.39 2.26 -14.40
CA VAL A 5 25.93 1.14 -13.56
C VAL A 5 24.69 0.58 -14.21
N SER A 6 24.70 -0.70 -14.58
CA SER A 6 23.57 -1.37 -15.24
C SER A 6 22.34 -1.46 -14.32
N GLU A 7 21.12 -1.41 -14.89
CA GLU A 7 19.87 -1.53 -14.15
C GLU A 7 19.81 -2.78 -13.25
N GLY A 8 20.44 -3.86 -13.65
CA GLY A 8 20.56 -5.10 -12.87
C GLY A 8 21.41 -4.99 -11.61
N GLU A 9 22.41 -4.10 -11.59
CA GLU A 9 23.29 -3.92 -10.43
C GLU A 9 22.66 -3.05 -9.33
N VAL A 10 21.78 -2.11 -9.70
CA VAL A 10 21.05 -1.26 -8.73
C VAL A 10 20.02 -2.11 -8.00
N SER A 11 19.27 -2.95 -8.72
CA SER A 11 18.30 -3.90 -8.14
C SER A 11 19.00 -4.95 -7.26
N ALA A 12 20.13 -5.51 -7.73
CA ALA A 12 20.90 -6.51 -6.98
C ALA A 12 21.59 -5.93 -5.73
N ALA A 13 21.94 -4.64 -5.73
CA ALA A 13 22.56 -4.00 -4.56
C ALA A 13 21.52 -3.70 -3.46
N CYS A 14 20.28 -3.39 -3.82
CA CYS A 14 19.17 -3.23 -2.87
C CYS A 14 18.75 -4.58 -2.27
N SER A 15 18.65 -5.63 -3.09
CA SER A 15 18.28 -6.99 -2.67
C SER A 15 19.32 -7.66 -1.75
N LYS A 16 20.61 -7.33 -1.89
CA LYS A 16 21.69 -7.93 -1.07
C LYS A 16 21.69 -7.50 0.40
N VAL A 17 21.02 -6.40 0.75
CA VAL A 17 20.92 -5.93 2.15
C VAL A 17 19.86 -6.69 2.93
N ALA A 18 18.91 -7.34 2.29
CA ALA A 18 17.76 -7.97 2.94
C ALA A 18 17.78 -9.50 3.03
N GLY A 19 18.65 -10.21 2.34
CA GLY A 19 18.83 -11.68 2.48
C GLY A 19 17.58 -12.55 2.23
N GLU A 20 16.52 -12.01 1.64
CA GLU A 20 15.27 -12.73 1.41
C GLU A 20 14.87 -12.68 -0.07
N ALA A 21 14.45 -13.84 -0.57
CA ALA A 21 14.00 -14.02 -1.95
C ALA A 21 12.76 -13.14 -2.23
N VAL A 22 12.75 -12.50 -3.40
CA VAL A 22 11.52 -11.93 -3.96
C VAL A 22 10.52 -13.07 -4.12
N LEU A 23 9.32 -12.93 -3.53
CA LEU A 23 8.28 -13.95 -3.63
C LEU A 23 7.87 -14.12 -5.10
N ALA A 24 7.68 -15.38 -5.51
CA ALA A 24 7.13 -15.67 -6.82
C ALA A 24 5.68 -15.14 -6.92
N GLN A 25 5.26 -14.75 -8.12
CA GLN A 25 3.86 -14.37 -8.36
C GLN A 25 2.91 -15.49 -7.90
N GLY A 26 1.82 -15.11 -7.23
CA GLY A 26 0.85 -16.04 -6.69
C GLY A 26 1.22 -16.65 -5.33
N SER A 27 2.42 -16.36 -4.80
CA SER A 27 2.76 -16.76 -3.43
C SER A 27 2.03 -15.90 -2.40
N PRO A 28 1.51 -16.46 -1.28
CA PRO A 28 0.91 -15.68 -0.21
C PRO A 28 1.89 -14.63 0.33
N ALA A 29 1.53 -13.35 0.17
CA ALA A 29 2.32 -12.24 0.68
C ALA A 29 1.85 -11.78 2.06
N LEU A 30 0.53 -11.81 2.27
CA LEU A 30 -0.13 -11.44 3.52
C LEU A 30 -1.26 -12.45 3.80
N GLU A 31 -1.25 -13.00 5.00
CA GLU A 31 -2.33 -13.84 5.54
C GLU A 31 -2.75 -13.29 6.89
N VAL A 32 -4.03 -13.10 7.08
CA VAL A 32 -4.65 -12.59 8.32
C VAL A 32 -5.68 -13.61 8.78
N ALA A 33 -5.62 -13.99 10.04
CA ALA A 33 -6.57 -14.93 10.63
C ALA A 33 -7.05 -14.44 12.00
N GLY A 34 -8.37 -14.32 12.13
CA GLY A 34 -9.04 -14.00 13.37
C GLY A 34 -8.67 -12.63 13.95
N LEU A 35 -8.42 -11.63 13.10
CA LEU A 35 -7.97 -10.31 13.55
C LEU A 35 -9.10 -9.57 14.26
N GLN A 36 -8.83 -9.13 15.48
CA GLN A 36 -9.72 -8.32 16.28
C GLN A 36 -9.01 -7.04 16.73
N ALA A 37 -9.75 -5.94 16.85
CA ALA A 37 -9.18 -4.66 17.29
C ALA A 37 -10.18 -3.84 18.10
N TRP A 38 -9.66 -3.12 19.09
CA TRP A 38 -10.45 -2.25 19.99
C TRP A 38 -9.77 -0.90 20.17
N TYR A 39 -10.58 0.13 20.39
CA TYR A 39 -10.17 1.42 20.93
C TYR A 39 -10.96 1.63 22.22
N GLY A 40 -10.28 1.53 23.38
CA GLY A 40 -10.93 1.43 24.68
C GLY A 40 -11.87 0.23 24.72
N ASP A 41 -13.17 0.48 25.00
CA ASP A 41 -14.20 -0.57 25.02
C ASP A 41 -14.87 -0.82 23.67
N ARG A 42 -14.59 0.02 22.67
CA ARG A 42 -15.20 -0.13 21.34
C ARG A 42 -14.50 -1.24 20.55
N HIS A 43 -15.20 -2.34 20.30
CA HIS A 43 -14.76 -3.44 19.43
C HIS A 43 -15.00 -3.03 17.97
N VAL A 44 -13.93 -2.79 17.23
CA VAL A 44 -13.98 -2.24 15.85
C VAL A 44 -13.79 -3.30 14.80
N LEU A 45 -12.85 -4.24 15.00
CA LEU A 45 -12.68 -5.39 14.12
C LEU A 45 -13.04 -6.67 14.89
N LYS A 46 -13.82 -7.54 14.24
CA LYS A 46 -14.40 -8.72 14.83
C LYS A 46 -14.14 -9.93 13.95
N ASP A 47 -13.07 -10.67 14.25
CA ASP A 47 -12.71 -11.93 13.58
C ASP A 47 -12.46 -11.77 12.06
N VAL A 48 -11.71 -10.72 11.68
CA VAL A 48 -11.38 -10.47 10.26
C VAL A 48 -10.29 -11.42 9.81
N SER A 49 -10.57 -12.17 8.73
CA SER A 49 -9.62 -13.06 8.06
C SER A 49 -9.59 -12.71 6.57
N LEU A 50 -8.40 -12.67 5.97
CA LEU A 50 -8.19 -12.43 4.54
C LEU A 50 -6.80 -12.89 4.10
N THR A 51 -6.62 -13.08 2.80
CA THR A 51 -5.32 -13.44 2.20
C THR A 51 -5.12 -12.68 0.90
N THR A 52 -3.88 -12.25 0.64
CA THR A 52 -3.49 -11.72 -0.67
C THR A 52 -2.10 -12.21 -1.07
N CYS A 53 -1.86 -12.27 -2.37
CA CYS A 53 -0.64 -12.82 -2.97
C CYS A 53 0.19 -11.75 -3.67
N THR A 54 1.48 -12.00 -3.81
CA THR A 54 2.35 -11.20 -4.68
C THR A 54 1.81 -11.24 -6.12
N GLY A 55 1.78 -10.09 -6.76
CA GLY A 55 1.23 -9.96 -8.12
C GLY A 55 -0.25 -9.64 -8.17
N ARG A 56 -0.93 -9.48 -7.03
CA ARG A 56 -2.37 -9.20 -6.96
C ARG A 56 -2.67 -7.89 -6.22
N ILE A 57 -3.80 -7.31 -6.59
CA ILE A 57 -4.40 -6.14 -5.94
C ILE A 57 -5.69 -6.58 -5.26
N LEU A 58 -5.71 -6.51 -3.94
CA LEU A 58 -6.89 -6.74 -3.11
C LEU A 58 -7.56 -5.42 -2.78
N ALA A 59 -8.82 -5.23 -3.16
CA ALA A 59 -9.61 -4.10 -2.70
C ALA A 59 -10.39 -4.45 -1.44
N ILE A 60 -10.34 -3.58 -0.43
CA ILE A 60 -11.18 -3.64 0.75
C ILE A 60 -12.21 -2.53 0.63
N ILE A 61 -13.48 -2.90 0.50
CA ILE A 61 -14.60 -1.97 0.34
C ILE A 61 -15.60 -2.12 1.49
N GLY A 62 -16.44 -1.13 1.69
CA GLY A 62 -17.48 -1.14 2.74
C GLY A 62 -17.84 0.27 3.19
N PRO A 63 -18.93 0.44 3.94
CA PRO A 63 -19.41 1.73 4.41
C PRO A 63 -18.36 2.46 5.27
N SER A 64 -18.50 3.78 5.38
CA SER A 64 -17.64 4.58 6.27
C SER A 64 -17.78 4.10 7.72
N GLY A 65 -16.65 4.01 8.42
CA GLY A 65 -16.60 3.57 9.83
C GLY A 65 -16.73 2.07 10.06
N CYS A 66 -16.78 1.21 9.02
CA CYS A 66 -16.85 -0.25 9.21
C CYS A 66 -15.51 -0.91 9.63
N GLY A 67 -14.41 -0.15 9.78
CA GLY A 67 -13.14 -0.68 10.29
C GLY A 67 -11.98 -0.78 9.30
N LYS A 68 -12.14 -0.38 8.02
CA LYS A 68 -11.11 -0.54 6.96
C LYS A 68 -9.76 0.08 7.32
N SER A 69 -9.73 1.35 7.73
CA SER A 69 -8.48 2.02 8.13
C SER A 69 -7.89 1.43 9.41
N THR A 70 -8.74 0.92 10.33
CA THR A 70 -8.28 0.17 11.52
C THR A 70 -7.61 -1.14 11.12
N LEU A 71 -8.15 -1.83 10.11
CA LEU A 71 -7.51 -3.04 9.55
C LEU A 71 -6.11 -2.70 9.00
N LEU A 72 -5.97 -1.67 8.17
CA LEU A 72 -4.65 -1.25 7.67
C LEU A 72 -3.70 -0.88 8.83
N ALA A 73 -4.21 -0.19 9.86
CA ALA A 73 -3.42 0.16 11.04
C ALA A 73 -2.94 -1.06 11.84
N CYS A 74 -3.73 -2.13 11.91
CA CYS A 74 -3.31 -3.39 12.52
C CYS A 74 -2.22 -4.06 11.67
N LEU A 75 -2.39 -4.13 10.35
CA LEU A 75 -1.48 -4.82 9.43
C LEU A 75 -0.08 -4.23 9.44
N ASN A 76 0.06 -2.91 9.59
CA ASN A 76 1.36 -2.25 9.69
C ASN A 76 1.74 -1.87 11.13
N ARG A 77 0.96 -2.30 12.11
CA ARG A 77 1.14 -2.07 13.55
C ARG A 77 1.16 -0.58 13.97
N SER A 78 0.59 0.31 13.14
CA SER A 78 0.40 1.71 13.55
C SER A 78 -0.69 1.89 14.60
N ILE A 79 -1.61 0.93 14.73
CA ILE A 79 -2.60 0.90 15.81
C ILE A 79 -1.97 0.96 17.21
N GLU A 80 -0.75 0.44 17.38
CA GLU A 80 -0.02 0.45 18.65
C GLU A 80 0.43 1.84 19.10
N LEU A 81 0.35 2.85 18.20
CA LEU A 81 0.62 4.25 18.52
C LEU A 81 -0.62 4.98 19.09
N ALA A 82 -1.80 4.37 18.98
CA ALA A 82 -3.02 4.97 19.48
C ALA A 82 -3.27 4.58 20.94
N GLU A 83 -3.49 5.57 21.79
CA GLU A 83 -3.75 5.38 23.20
C GLU A 83 -5.01 4.53 23.44
N GLY A 84 -4.92 3.52 24.30
CA GLY A 84 -6.01 2.61 24.60
C GLY A 84 -6.39 1.64 23.48
N ALA A 85 -5.63 1.60 22.39
CA ALA A 85 -5.87 0.63 21.33
C ALA A 85 -5.23 -0.73 21.67
N ARG A 86 -5.93 -1.80 21.31
CA ARG A 86 -5.42 -3.17 21.41
C ARG A 86 -5.90 -3.99 20.22
N TRP A 87 -5.15 -5.02 19.89
CA TRP A 87 -5.52 -5.96 18.82
C TRP A 87 -5.05 -7.37 19.15
N SER A 88 -5.67 -8.36 18.53
CA SER A 88 -5.31 -9.78 18.62
C SER A 88 -5.59 -10.47 17.29
N GLY A 89 -5.15 -11.72 17.16
CA GLY A 89 -5.24 -12.50 15.92
C GLY A 89 -3.86 -12.81 15.37
N GLN A 90 -3.81 -13.40 14.17
CA GLN A 90 -2.57 -13.80 13.53
C GLN A 90 -2.38 -13.03 12.21
N VAL A 91 -1.18 -12.49 12.03
CA VAL A 91 -0.73 -11.90 10.76
C VAL A 91 0.54 -12.60 10.33
N ARG A 92 0.58 -13.09 9.10
CA ARG A 92 1.76 -13.69 8.48
C ARG A 92 2.18 -12.87 7.25
N LEU A 93 3.47 -12.70 7.10
CA LEU A 93 4.08 -12.09 5.92
C LEU A 93 4.96 -13.14 5.25
N ALA A 94 4.68 -13.44 3.98
CA ALA A 94 5.36 -14.52 3.25
C ALA A 94 5.36 -15.86 4.01
N GLY A 95 4.23 -16.23 4.60
CA GLY A 95 4.07 -17.44 5.41
C GLY A 95 4.70 -17.37 6.81
N VAL A 96 5.47 -16.31 7.14
CA VAL A 96 6.14 -16.17 8.44
C VAL A 96 5.26 -15.40 9.41
N PRO A 97 4.93 -15.97 10.60
CA PRO A 97 4.19 -15.25 11.62
C PRO A 97 4.93 -13.99 12.08
N THR A 98 4.19 -12.87 12.20
CA THR A 98 4.77 -11.59 12.66
C THR A 98 4.75 -11.42 14.17
N GLN A 99 4.17 -12.37 14.91
CA GLN A 99 4.21 -12.40 16.38
C GLN A 99 5.67 -12.45 16.85
N GLY A 100 6.02 -11.54 17.75
CA GLY A 100 7.40 -11.40 18.24
C GLY A 100 8.32 -10.52 17.38
N TRP A 101 7.86 -10.04 16.21
CA TRP A 101 8.58 -8.98 15.49
C TRP A 101 8.35 -7.63 16.16
N THR A 102 9.32 -6.74 16.05
CA THR A 102 9.13 -5.32 16.40
C THR A 102 8.20 -4.65 15.37
N ALA A 103 7.51 -3.58 15.76
CA ALA A 103 6.68 -2.82 14.82
C ALA A 103 7.52 -2.29 13.64
N ASP A 104 8.75 -1.88 13.88
CA ASP A 104 9.65 -1.38 12.83
C ASP A 104 9.98 -2.47 11.80
N LYS A 105 10.24 -3.70 12.25
CA LYS A 105 10.46 -4.85 11.34
C LYS A 105 9.23 -5.14 10.47
N VAL A 106 8.01 -4.99 11.02
CA VAL A 106 6.79 -5.13 10.23
C VAL A 106 6.68 -3.99 9.22
N ARG A 107 6.93 -2.73 9.63
CA ARG A 107 6.86 -1.54 8.75
C ARG A 107 7.91 -1.52 7.65
N GLU A 108 9.02 -2.22 7.81
CA GLU A 108 9.99 -2.45 6.73
C GLU A 108 9.41 -3.32 5.60
N ARG A 109 8.46 -4.21 5.92
CA ARG A 109 7.85 -5.16 4.98
C ARG A 109 6.47 -4.72 4.50
N VAL A 110 5.77 -3.93 5.30
CA VAL A 110 4.41 -3.46 5.06
C VAL A 110 4.43 -1.94 4.96
N GLY A 111 4.50 -1.43 3.73
CA GLY A 111 4.38 -0.01 3.45
C GLY A 111 2.93 0.46 3.67
N LEU A 112 2.74 1.67 4.15
CA LEU A 112 1.42 2.32 4.28
C LEU A 112 1.43 3.70 3.65
N VAL A 113 0.45 3.94 2.78
CA VAL A 113 0.16 5.25 2.19
C VAL A 113 -1.21 5.69 2.68
N MET A 114 -1.25 6.85 3.35
CA MET A 114 -2.47 7.40 3.94
C MET A 114 -3.32 8.10 2.89
N GLN A 115 -4.60 8.30 3.21
CA GLN A 115 -5.58 9.01 2.39
C GLN A 115 -5.11 10.42 1.99
N ASN A 116 -4.64 11.20 2.97
CA ASN A 116 -4.03 12.49 2.70
C ASN A 116 -2.52 12.30 2.46
N PRO A 117 -1.98 12.75 1.33
CA PRO A 117 -0.56 12.66 1.08
C PRO A 117 0.22 13.46 2.14
N THR A 118 1.21 12.81 2.72
CA THR A 118 2.06 13.40 3.76
C THR A 118 3.54 13.31 3.34
N PRO A 119 3.97 14.06 2.31
CA PRO A 119 5.38 14.14 2.01
C PRO A 119 6.12 14.81 3.17
N PHE A 120 7.35 14.37 3.42
CA PHE A 120 8.19 15.08 4.39
C PHE A 120 8.49 16.48 3.85
N PRO A 121 8.67 17.50 4.74
CA PRO A 121 8.97 18.87 4.35
C PRO A 121 10.44 19.03 3.88
N PHE A 122 10.81 18.17 2.94
CA PHE A 122 12.11 18.10 2.28
C PHE A 122 11.93 18.24 0.77
N SER A 123 13.05 18.22 0.03
CA SER A 123 13.00 18.08 -1.43
C SER A 123 12.41 16.71 -1.84
N VAL A 124 11.97 16.63 -3.11
CA VAL A 124 11.46 15.38 -3.71
C VAL A 124 12.48 14.25 -3.55
N GLU A 125 13.75 14.48 -3.94
CA GLU A 125 14.81 13.49 -3.79
C GLU A 125 15.03 13.04 -2.36
N ARG A 126 14.98 13.98 -1.39
CA ARG A 126 15.20 13.66 0.02
C ARG A 126 14.10 12.80 0.62
N ASN A 127 12.87 12.88 0.11
CA ASN A 127 11.79 11.99 0.52
C ASN A 127 12.13 10.53 0.20
N ILE A 128 12.71 10.25 -0.97
CA ILE A 128 13.14 8.91 -1.38
C ILE A 128 14.43 8.50 -0.64
N ILE A 129 15.43 9.39 -0.59
CA ILE A 129 16.72 9.14 0.07
C ILE A 129 16.52 8.76 1.54
N TYR A 130 15.57 9.40 2.23
CA TYR A 130 15.28 9.09 3.63
C TYR A 130 14.89 7.61 3.81
N ALA A 131 13.98 7.12 2.99
CA ALA A 131 13.55 5.72 3.02
C ALA A 131 14.72 4.76 2.72
N LEU A 132 15.49 5.03 1.68
CA LEU A 132 16.65 4.21 1.30
C LEU A 132 17.75 4.18 2.37
N ARG A 133 18.00 5.32 3.03
CA ARG A 133 19.00 5.38 4.11
C ARG A 133 18.61 4.54 5.33
N ASN A 134 17.32 4.47 5.64
CA ASN A 134 16.82 3.63 6.71
C ASN A 134 17.05 2.13 6.39
N ARG A 135 17.09 1.76 5.11
CA ARG A 135 17.49 0.41 4.65
C ARG A 135 19.01 0.21 4.51
N GLY A 136 19.80 1.16 4.94
CA GLY A 136 21.26 1.03 4.95
C GLY A 136 21.97 1.43 3.65
N VAL A 137 21.27 1.92 2.62
CA VAL A 137 21.90 2.44 1.40
C VAL A 137 22.65 3.74 1.73
N ARG A 138 23.97 3.77 1.50
CA ARG A 138 24.84 4.91 1.88
C ARG A 138 25.57 5.53 0.68
N LYS A 139 25.84 4.78 -0.37
CA LYS A 139 26.62 5.26 -1.51
C LYS A 139 25.82 6.27 -2.32
N ARG A 140 26.41 7.46 -2.56
CA ARG A 140 25.75 8.58 -3.25
C ARG A 140 25.25 8.19 -4.65
N ALA A 141 26.06 7.47 -5.42
CA ALA A 141 25.69 7.02 -6.76
C ALA A 141 24.46 6.09 -6.73
N GLN A 142 24.39 5.14 -5.79
CA GLN A 142 23.23 4.26 -5.61
C GLN A 142 21.96 5.04 -5.20
N LEU A 143 22.10 6.01 -4.30
CA LEU A 143 20.97 6.86 -3.89
C LEU A 143 20.44 7.67 -5.06
N SER A 144 21.34 8.28 -5.87
CA SER A 144 20.92 9.09 -7.03
C SER A 144 20.20 8.24 -8.09
N ALA A 145 20.76 7.07 -8.43
CA ALA A 145 20.14 6.15 -9.39
C ALA A 145 18.78 5.65 -8.90
N ALA A 146 18.66 5.27 -7.63
CA ALA A 146 17.40 4.81 -7.05
C ALA A 146 16.35 5.92 -6.99
N VAL A 147 16.72 7.18 -6.70
CA VAL A 147 15.81 8.33 -6.76
C VAL A 147 15.23 8.49 -8.16
N GLU A 148 16.08 8.51 -9.18
CA GLU A 148 15.61 8.63 -10.57
C GLU A 148 14.71 7.46 -10.95
N GLN A 149 15.11 6.24 -10.65
CA GLN A 149 14.33 5.02 -10.92
C GLN A 149 12.93 5.08 -10.28
N GLN A 150 12.85 5.43 -8.99
CA GLN A 150 11.59 5.50 -8.26
C GLN A 150 10.69 6.64 -8.80
N LEU A 151 11.25 7.79 -9.09
CA LEU A 151 10.47 8.90 -9.65
C LEU A 151 9.98 8.62 -11.07
N ARG A 152 10.77 7.93 -11.90
CA ARG A 152 10.31 7.47 -13.23
C ARG A 152 9.20 6.42 -13.09
N ALA A 153 9.33 5.47 -12.16
CA ALA A 153 8.31 4.44 -11.92
C ALA A 153 6.93 5.02 -11.60
N VAL A 154 6.88 6.19 -10.94
CA VAL A 154 5.62 6.90 -10.63
C VAL A 154 5.31 8.06 -11.60
N GLY A 155 6.09 8.22 -12.69
CA GLY A 155 5.87 9.26 -13.70
C GLY A 155 6.17 10.68 -13.24
N LEU A 156 6.87 10.88 -12.13
CA LEU A 156 7.18 12.20 -11.60
C LEU A 156 8.46 12.80 -12.19
N TYR A 157 9.44 11.99 -12.58
CA TYR A 157 10.75 12.49 -12.99
C TYR A 157 10.65 13.42 -14.20
N ASP A 158 9.91 13.01 -15.21
CA ASP A 158 9.77 13.78 -16.45
C ASP A 158 8.81 14.98 -16.27
N GLU A 159 7.76 14.85 -15.44
CA GLU A 159 6.88 15.97 -15.08
C GLU A 159 7.62 17.09 -14.34
N LEU A 160 8.62 16.75 -13.55
CA LEU A 160 9.47 17.72 -12.84
C LEU A 160 10.65 18.21 -13.68
N ALA A 161 10.75 17.80 -14.96
CA ALA A 161 11.88 18.09 -15.83
C ALA A 161 13.25 17.80 -15.17
N GLY A 162 13.32 16.77 -14.32
CA GLY A 162 14.51 16.40 -13.58
C GLY A 162 14.83 17.28 -12.35
N ASP A 163 14.01 18.29 -12.03
CA ASP A 163 14.20 19.13 -10.83
C ASP A 163 13.77 18.39 -9.56
N VAL A 164 14.57 17.41 -9.15
CA VAL A 164 14.33 16.59 -7.96
C VAL A 164 14.64 17.32 -6.63
N ARG A 165 15.27 18.53 -6.72
CA ARG A 165 15.60 19.35 -5.54
C ARG A 165 14.45 20.24 -5.10
N ARG A 166 13.43 20.39 -5.92
CA ARG A 166 12.22 21.13 -5.60
C ARG A 166 11.60 20.65 -4.29
N SER A 167 10.98 21.56 -3.54
CA SER A 167 10.23 21.24 -2.32
C SER A 167 9.07 20.29 -2.62
N ALA A 168 8.95 19.21 -1.84
CA ALA A 168 7.83 18.27 -1.98
C ALA A 168 6.48 18.90 -1.62
N LEU A 169 6.47 19.96 -0.81
CA LEU A 169 5.25 20.70 -0.44
C LEU A 169 4.70 21.59 -1.55
N GLU A 170 5.52 21.89 -2.58
CA GLU A 170 5.10 22.68 -3.75
C GLU A 170 4.46 21.83 -4.86
N LEU A 171 4.44 20.52 -4.68
CA LEU A 171 3.82 19.59 -5.62
C LEU A 171 2.29 19.67 -5.54
N SER A 172 1.61 19.39 -6.66
CA SER A 172 0.16 19.18 -6.66
C SER A 172 -0.24 17.97 -5.79
N GLY A 173 -1.49 17.88 -5.36
CA GLY A 173 -1.97 16.76 -4.55
C GLY A 173 -1.69 15.40 -5.17
N GLY A 174 -1.93 15.24 -6.49
CA GLY A 174 -1.63 14.00 -7.21
C GLY A 174 -0.13 13.71 -7.31
N GLN A 175 0.70 14.73 -7.48
CA GLN A 175 2.15 14.57 -7.45
C GLN A 175 2.66 14.19 -6.05
N GLN A 176 2.11 14.81 -4.99
CA GLN A 176 2.44 14.44 -3.60
C GLN A 176 2.05 12.99 -3.30
N GLN A 177 0.88 12.56 -3.76
CA GLN A 177 0.43 11.18 -3.59
C GLN A 177 1.38 10.19 -4.28
N ARG A 178 1.74 10.47 -5.54
CA ARG A 178 2.72 9.63 -6.27
C ARG A 178 4.10 9.64 -5.62
N LEU A 179 4.54 10.76 -5.05
CA LEU A 179 5.77 10.82 -4.27
C LEU A 179 5.70 9.95 -3.00
N CYS A 180 4.59 9.97 -2.27
CA CYS A 180 4.37 9.12 -1.09
C CYS A 180 4.40 7.64 -1.47
N ILE A 181 3.80 7.26 -2.61
CA ILE A 181 3.85 5.89 -3.14
C ILE A 181 5.30 5.53 -3.52
N ALA A 182 6.01 6.40 -4.26
CA ALA A 182 7.41 6.17 -4.62
C ALA A 182 8.30 5.98 -3.37
N ARG A 183 8.09 6.79 -2.33
CA ARG A 183 8.78 6.64 -1.05
C ARG A 183 8.51 5.30 -0.38
N ALA A 184 7.25 4.85 -0.39
CA ALA A 184 6.86 3.57 0.17
C ALA A 184 7.45 2.39 -0.62
N LEU A 185 7.49 2.49 -1.95
CA LEU A 185 8.04 1.46 -2.85
C LEU A 185 9.58 1.42 -2.83
N ALA A 186 10.25 2.54 -2.52
CA ALA A 186 11.71 2.60 -2.48
C ALA A 186 12.35 1.63 -1.47
N VAL A 187 11.59 1.20 -0.47
CA VAL A 187 12.02 0.18 0.50
C VAL A 187 11.65 -1.25 0.09
N GLU A 188 11.13 -1.46 -1.12
CA GLU A 188 10.76 -2.79 -1.66
C GLU A 188 9.91 -3.61 -0.67
N PRO A 189 8.74 -3.09 -0.26
CA PRO A 189 7.89 -3.79 0.70
C PRO A 189 7.31 -5.07 0.08
N SER A 190 7.06 -6.09 0.90
CA SER A 190 6.32 -7.28 0.46
C SER A 190 4.84 -6.98 0.23
N VAL A 191 4.30 -6.03 1.00
CA VAL A 191 2.90 -5.59 0.94
C VAL A 191 2.85 -4.06 0.97
N LEU A 192 2.10 -3.45 0.07
CA LEU A 192 1.79 -2.02 0.09
C LEU A 192 0.31 -1.82 0.41
N LEU A 193 0.05 -1.15 1.53
CA LEU A 193 -1.29 -0.76 1.98
C LEU A 193 -1.58 0.67 1.56
N LEU A 194 -2.77 0.92 1.02
CA LEU A 194 -3.20 2.26 0.62
C LEU A 194 -4.60 2.54 1.17
N ASP A 195 -4.72 3.63 1.92
CA ASP A 195 -6.01 4.10 2.44
C ASP A 195 -6.53 5.21 1.52
N GLU A 196 -7.56 4.91 0.74
CA GLU A 196 -8.23 5.84 -0.19
C GLU A 196 -7.29 6.72 -1.05
N PRO A 197 -6.31 6.14 -1.77
CA PRO A 197 -5.21 6.89 -2.36
C PRO A 197 -5.60 7.87 -3.47
N CYS A 198 -6.84 7.82 -3.95
CA CYS A 198 -7.33 8.67 -5.05
C CYS A 198 -8.53 9.55 -4.68
N SER A 199 -8.97 9.55 -3.41
CA SER A 199 -10.24 10.20 -2.99
C SER A 199 -10.28 11.72 -3.22
N ALA A 200 -9.12 12.39 -3.22
CA ALA A 200 -8.99 13.84 -3.42
C ALA A 200 -8.34 14.22 -4.76
N LEU A 201 -8.23 13.28 -5.70
CA LEU A 201 -7.53 13.48 -6.96
C LEU A 201 -8.51 13.68 -8.13
N ASP A 202 -8.10 14.49 -9.11
CA ASP A 202 -8.76 14.58 -10.41
C ASP A 202 -8.61 13.26 -11.21
N ILE A 203 -9.36 13.16 -12.33
CA ILE A 203 -9.40 11.94 -13.16
C ILE A 203 -8.01 11.58 -13.71
N ALA A 204 -7.24 12.55 -14.19
CA ALA A 204 -5.93 12.31 -14.78
C ALA A 204 -4.93 11.83 -13.72
N SER A 205 -4.90 12.48 -12.54
CA SER A 205 -4.08 12.08 -11.41
C SER A 205 -4.48 10.70 -10.87
N THR A 206 -5.77 10.39 -10.82
CA THR A 206 -6.30 9.06 -10.43
C THR A 206 -5.78 7.98 -11.39
N SER A 207 -5.90 8.19 -12.70
CA SER A 207 -5.40 7.24 -13.71
C SER A 207 -3.90 7.01 -13.56
N ALA A 208 -3.11 8.08 -13.36
CA ALA A 208 -1.68 7.97 -13.15
C ALA A 208 -1.32 7.14 -11.89
N VAL A 209 -2.05 7.34 -10.78
CA VAL A 209 -1.87 6.53 -9.57
C VAL A 209 -2.26 5.07 -9.81
N GLU A 210 -3.39 4.80 -10.45
CA GLU A 210 -3.83 3.42 -10.77
C GLU A 210 -2.79 2.69 -11.63
N ASP A 211 -2.19 3.35 -12.61
CA ASP A 211 -1.12 2.77 -13.44
C ASP A 211 0.16 2.48 -12.64
N VAL A 212 0.50 3.34 -11.69
CA VAL A 212 1.60 3.07 -10.75
C VAL A 212 1.33 1.82 -9.93
N LEU A 213 0.12 1.69 -9.38
CA LEU A 213 -0.26 0.54 -8.55
C LEU A 213 -0.25 -0.78 -9.35
N ARG A 214 -0.77 -0.78 -10.59
CA ARG A 214 -0.69 -1.97 -11.47
C ARG A 214 0.75 -2.38 -11.76
N ARG A 215 1.67 -1.42 -11.94
CA ARG A 215 3.10 -1.74 -12.11
C ARG A 215 3.72 -2.27 -10.83
N ALA A 216 3.43 -1.64 -9.68
CA ALA A 216 3.95 -2.05 -8.37
C ALA A 216 3.45 -3.44 -7.97
N ALA A 217 2.22 -3.81 -8.33
CA ALA A 217 1.65 -5.13 -8.05
C ALA A 217 2.51 -6.27 -8.62
N LYS A 218 3.29 -6.04 -9.68
CA LYS A 218 4.18 -7.06 -10.24
C LYS A 218 5.27 -7.55 -9.28
N THR A 219 5.60 -6.75 -8.27
CA THR A 219 6.70 -7.03 -7.33
C THR A 219 6.29 -7.15 -5.88
N CYS A 220 5.09 -6.67 -5.50
CA CYS A 220 4.55 -6.79 -4.15
C CYS A 220 3.03 -7.07 -4.20
N ALA A 221 2.44 -7.45 -3.07
CA ALA A 221 0.99 -7.46 -2.94
C ALA A 221 0.50 -6.03 -2.66
N ILE A 222 -0.63 -5.65 -3.28
CA ILE A 222 -1.27 -4.34 -3.04
C ILE A 222 -2.58 -4.59 -2.27
N VAL A 223 -2.80 -3.85 -1.20
CA VAL A 223 -4.08 -3.78 -0.51
C VAL A 223 -4.57 -2.34 -0.57
N ILE A 224 -5.69 -2.10 -1.25
CA ILE A 224 -6.29 -0.77 -1.39
C ILE A 224 -7.62 -0.72 -0.63
N VAL A 225 -7.76 0.24 0.28
CA VAL A 225 -9.06 0.61 0.84
C VAL A 225 -9.65 1.69 -0.05
N THR A 226 -10.89 1.50 -0.48
CA THR A 226 -11.61 2.52 -1.25
C THR A 226 -13.13 2.40 -1.02
N HIS A 227 -13.81 3.54 -1.06
CA HIS A 227 -15.28 3.60 -1.14
C HIS A 227 -15.77 3.75 -2.60
N ASN A 228 -14.85 3.94 -3.54
CA ASN A 228 -15.15 4.06 -4.97
C ASN A 228 -15.21 2.69 -5.63
N LEU A 229 -16.43 2.17 -5.80
CA LEU A 229 -16.67 0.85 -6.41
C LEU A 229 -16.16 0.74 -7.85
N ALA A 230 -16.25 1.85 -8.62
CA ALA A 230 -15.73 1.85 -9.98
C ALA A 230 -14.20 1.73 -10.00
N GLN A 231 -13.50 2.31 -9.02
CA GLN A 231 -12.06 2.12 -8.86
C GLN A 231 -11.73 0.68 -8.47
N ALA A 232 -12.43 0.12 -7.48
CA ALA A 232 -12.25 -1.28 -7.08
C ALA A 232 -12.41 -2.21 -8.29
N ARG A 233 -13.48 -2.04 -9.08
CA ARG A 233 -13.74 -2.84 -10.28
C ARG A 233 -12.65 -2.74 -11.34
N ARG A 234 -12.06 -1.54 -11.56
CA ARG A 234 -11.02 -1.36 -12.57
C ARG A 234 -9.66 -1.87 -12.14
N LEU A 235 -9.36 -1.81 -10.85
CA LEU A 235 -7.99 -1.98 -10.35
C LEU A 235 -7.74 -3.34 -9.68
N ALA A 236 -8.74 -3.85 -8.94
CA ALA A 236 -8.55 -5.02 -8.10
C ALA A 236 -8.71 -6.34 -8.87
N ASP A 237 -7.99 -7.35 -8.41
CA ASP A 237 -8.18 -8.75 -8.79
C ASP A 237 -9.19 -9.42 -7.87
N ASP A 238 -9.08 -9.15 -6.57
CA ASP A 238 -9.94 -9.69 -5.51
C ASP A 238 -10.53 -8.54 -4.67
N VAL A 239 -11.67 -8.81 -4.04
CA VAL A 239 -12.37 -7.85 -3.19
C VAL A 239 -12.75 -8.50 -1.87
N VAL A 240 -12.57 -7.75 -0.79
CA VAL A 240 -13.14 -8.02 0.53
C VAL A 240 -14.16 -6.94 0.84
N CYS A 241 -15.41 -7.34 1.10
CA CYS A 241 -16.48 -6.45 1.53
C CYS A 241 -16.56 -6.49 3.06
N MET A 242 -16.36 -5.33 3.71
CA MET A 242 -16.46 -5.20 5.17
C MET A 242 -17.75 -4.51 5.60
N SER A 243 -18.37 -5.01 6.67
CA SER A 243 -19.51 -4.40 7.33
C SER A 243 -19.44 -4.64 8.84
N GLY A 244 -19.71 -3.60 9.64
CA GLY A 244 -19.79 -3.71 11.11
C GLY A 244 -18.54 -4.29 11.80
N GLY A 245 -17.37 -4.22 11.17
CA GLY A 245 -16.10 -4.75 11.67
C GLY A 245 -15.80 -6.19 11.25
N GLU A 246 -16.60 -6.78 10.39
CA GLU A 246 -16.52 -8.16 9.93
C GLU A 246 -16.36 -8.22 8.40
N VAL A 247 -15.87 -9.36 7.87
CA VAL A 247 -15.89 -9.66 6.45
C VAL A 247 -17.27 -10.20 6.11
N ALA A 248 -18.01 -9.43 5.31
CA ALA A 248 -19.34 -9.82 4.84
C ALA A 248 -19.27 -10.70 3.57
N TRP A 249 -18.25 -10.51 2.74
CA TRP A 249 -18.00 -11.29 1.54
C TRP A 249 -16.57 -11.11 1.06
N GLU A 250 -15.99 -12.13 0.43
CA GLU A 250 -14.71 -12.08 -0.27
C GLU A 250 -14.73 -12.92 -1.54
N GLY A 251 -14.00 -12.50 -2.56
CA GLY A 251 -13.88 -13.24 -3.84
C GLY A 251 -13.28 -12.38 -4.95
N ALA A 252 -13.33 -12.93 -6.17
CA ALA A 252 -12.86 -12.22 -7.35
C ALA A 252 -13.72 -10.98 -7.67
N VAL A 253 -13.09 -9.92 -8.17
CA VAL A 253 -13.79 -8.66 -8.47
C VAL A 253 -14.94 -8.87 -9.47
N ASP A 254 -14.73 -9.66 -10.50
CA ASP A 254 -15.76 -9.93 -11.53
C ASP A 254 -16.96 -10.67 -10.93
N GLU A 255 -16.74 -11.63 -10.02
CA GLU A 255 -17.82 -12.33 -9.34
C GLU A 255 -18.69 -11.37 -8.52
N LEU A 256 -18.07 -10.44 -7.79
CA LEU A 256 -18.79 -9.45 -7.00
C LEU A 256 -19.70 -8.58 -7.88
N PHE A 257 -19.18 -8.03 -8.96
CA PHE A 257 -19.88 -7.05 -9.78
C PHE A 257 -20.86 -7.68 -10.76
N GLU A 258 -20.67 -8.94 -11.19
CA GLU A 258 -21.54 -9.62 -12.14
C GLU A 258 -22.63 -10.48 -11.48
N ARG A 259 -22.31 -11.09 -10.31
CA ARG A 259 -23.17 -12.11 -9.70
C ARG A 259 -23.67 -11.75 -8.30
N GLN A 260 -22.91 -10.94 -7.56
CA GLN A 260 -23.18 -10.63 -6.15
C GLN A 260 -23.64 -9.17 -5.92
N TYR A 261 -23.89 -8.42 -6.99
CA TYR A 261 -24.26 -7.02 -6.91
C TYR A 261 -25.48 -6.78 -6.01
N ASP A 262 -26.58 -7.49 -6.26
CA ASP A 262 -27.83 -7.34 -5.52
C ASP A 262 -27.78 -7.97 -4.13
N THR A 263 -26.99 -9.02 -3.93
CA THR A 263 -26.92 -9.77 -2.67
C THR A 263 -25.90 -9.22 -1.70
N VAL A 264 -24.83 -8.57 -2.17
CA VAL A 264 -23.72 -8.06 -1.35
C VAL A 264 -23.64 -6.53 -1.41
N LEU A 265 -23.51 -5.94 -2.61
CA LEU A 265 -23.25 -4.49 -2.72
C LEU A 265 -24.50 -3.66 -2.37
N ARG A 266 -25.67 -4.03 -2.86
CA ARG A 266 -26.91 -3.30 -2.56
C ARG A 266 -27.25 -3.26 -1.06
N PRO A 267 -27.16 -4.35 -0.28
CA PRO A 267 -27.33 -4.29 1.17
C PRO A 267 -26.28 -3.45 1.91
N LEU A 268 -25.03 -3.43 1.40
CA LEU A 268 -23.93 -2.69 2.04
C LEU A 268 -24.02 -1.18 1.83
N TYR A 269 -24.48 -0.74 0.66
CA TYR A 269 -24.43 0.67 0.25
C TYR A 269 -25.80 1.30 0.04
N GLY A 270 -26.89 0.52 0.09
CA GLY A 270 -28.26 1.01 -0.18
C GLY A 270 -28.56 1.18 -1.67
N SER A 271 -29.67 1.87 -1.97
CA SER A 271 -30.11 2.15 -3.36
C SER A 271 -29.32 3.24 -4.08
N ASP A 272 -28.42 3.93 -3.39
CA ASP A 272 -27.67 5.11 -3.89
C ASP A 272 -26.39 4.76 -4.66
N LEU A 273 -26.32 3.56 -5.22
CA LEU A 273 -25.14 3.01 -5.92
C LEU A 273 -25.02 3.35 -7.41
N LEU A 274 -25.92 4.22 -7.95
CA LEU A 274 -25.93 4.63 -9.36
C LEU A 274 -25.49 6.06 -9.54
#